data_ef2bf200913116fb974b092db9999ecf
#
_entry.id   ef2bf200913116fb974b092db9999ecf
#
_cell.length_a   1.000
_cell.length_b   1.000
_cell.length_c   1.000
_cell.angle_alpha   90.00
_cell.angle_beta   90.00
_cell.angle_gamma   90.00
#
_symmetry.space_group_name_H-M   'P 1'
#
loop_
_entity.id
_entity.type
_entity.pdbx_description
1 polymer ?
#
loop_
_entity_poly.entity_id
_entity_poly.type
_entity_poly.pdbx_seq_one_letter_code
_entity_poly.pdbx_strand_id
1 'polypeptide(L)'
;KATDPRALHTYVPNATTAGRAKISSRIRPARDPERLRPLLNAISAGRVGIIEINAIDAVLGEVLVAFASSSIEHGIAVVKPKEGDWVDQEMAEKMFAQAGLTKWKFMAPDGLDIRNKLYDMMNEIEDKLANSATSPLVISIDQHFNVKGIGLVAIGYVQCGTLRVHDELHILPSNGGGNTKSLQVMDDDVQSAQSGDRVGIAIRGAKDDSLSNGSIIVKPAINDKKTNTHIPLSVVEHKISKLTMKTSPFQKRILAEGDVVHVSVDLQFTVGRVKSANDGELLVEWDSPVYVRRENPTSAIIAQLDSKPRIIGSAFIESSE
;
A
#
# COMPACT_ATOMS: atom_id res chain seq x y z
N LYS A 1 -0.26 20.37 -21.98
CA LYS A 1 0.15 19.03 -21.45
C LYS A 1 -0.97 18.58 -20.54
N ALA A 2 -1.76 17.57 -20.94
CA ALA A 2 -2.73 16.95 -20.03
C ALA A 2 -1.91 16.34 -18.88
N THR A 3 -2.19 16.79 -17.65
CA THR A 3 -1.58 16.21 -16.46
C THR A 3 -2.15 14.82 -16.27
N ASP A 4 -1.29 13.80 -16.30
CA ASP A 4 -1.68 12.41 -16.01
C ASP A 4 -2.37 12.36 -14.63
N PRO A 5 -3.64 11.96 -14.55
CA PRO A 5 -4.40 11.96 -13.28
C PRO A 5 -3.99 10.82 -12.34
N ARG A 6 -3.18 9.87 -12.82
CA ARG A 6 -2.77 8.71 -12.02
C ARG A 6 -1.85 9.10 -10.88
N ALA A 7 -2.10 8.54 -9.70
CA ALA A 7 -1.23 8.71 -8.53
C ALA A 7 0.02 7.82 -8.62
N LEU A 8 -0.08 6.68 -9.33
CA LEU A 8 0.97 5.70 -9.49
C LEU A 8 1.25 5.43 -10.97
N HIS A 9 2.54 5.36 -11.32
CA HIS A 9 2.98 4.87 -12.60
C HIS A 9 3.44 3.42 -12.45
N THR A 10 2.82 2.51 -13.17
CA THR A 10 3.16 1.07 -13.16
C THR A 10 3.86 0.70 -14.45
N TYR A 11 5.00 0.04 -14.32
CA TYR A 11 5.80 -0.45 -15.43
C TYR A 11 5.84 -1.97 -15.36
N VAL A 12 5.39 -2.63 -16.42
CA VAL A 12 5.43 -4.09 -16.56
C VAL A 12 6.51 -4.42 -17.59
N PRO A 13 7.46 -5.31 -17.30
CA PRO A 13 8.44 -5.72 -18.29
C PRO A 13 7.75 -6.57 -19.38
N ASN A 14 8.00 -6.24 -20.65
CA ASN A 14 7.62 -7.08 -21.78
C ASN A 14 8.55 -8.31 -21.82
N ALA A 15 8.24 -9.34 -21.05
CA ALA A 15 8.98 -10.59 -21.07
C ALA A 15 8.03 -11.76 -21.24
N THR A 16 7.93 -12.25 -22.46
CA THR A 16 7.41 -13.60 -22.76
C THR A 16 8.50 -14.61 -22.39
N THR A 17 8.34 -15.30 -21.28
CA THR A 17 9.18 -16.46 -20.97
C THR A 17 8.26 -17.65 -20.71
N ALA A 18 8.41 -18.72 -21.51
CA ALA A 18 7.75 -19.98 -21.31
C ALA A 18 8.22 -20.61 -19.98
N GLY A 19 7.31 -20.88 -19.07
CA GLY A 19 7.53 -21.40 -17.73
C GLY A 19 6.92 -20.50 -16.66
N ARG A 20 6.95 -20.92 -15.38
CA ARG A 20 6.53 -20.10 -14.24
C ARG A 20 7.40 -18.83 -14.15
N ALA A 21 7.12 -17.85 -14.99
CA ALA A 21 7.83 -16.59 -15.00
C ALA A 21 7.39 -15.76 -13.78
N LYS A 22 8.31 -15.53 -12.85
CA LYS A 22 8.14 -14.49 -11.84
C LYS A 22 8.22 -13.15 -12.54
N ILE A 23 7.08 -12.47 -12.67
CA ILE A 23 7.02 -11.15 -13.29
C ILE A 23 6.92 -10.12 -12.17
N SER A 24 7.86 -9.18 -12.13
CA SER A 24 7.81 -8.05 -11.19
C SER A 24 7.25 -6.82 -11.88
N SER A 25 6.21 -6.22 -11.34
CA SER A 25 5.80 -4.86 -11.73
C SER A 25 6.53 -3.83 -10.87
N ARG A 26 6.91 -2.71 -11.50
CA ARG A 26 7.54 -1.58 -10.79
C ARG A 26 6.52 -0.47 -10.63
N ILE A 27 6.40 0.06 -9.42
CA ILE A 27 5.49 1.14 -9.09
C ILE A 27 6.33 2.37 -8.72
N ARG A 28 6.02 3.50 -9.34
CA ARG A 28 6.65 4.78 -9.04
C ARG A 28 5.60 5.80 -8.62
N PRO A 29 5.79 6.55 -7.51
CA PRO A 29 4.88 7.61 -7.14
C PRO A 29 4.92 8.74 -8.18
N ALA A 30 3.75 9.29 -8.49
CA ALA A 30 3.63 10.48 -9.33
C ALA A 30 3.79 11.72 -8.46
N ARG A 31 4.52 12.75 -8.98
CA ARG A 31 4.71 14.04 -8.31
C ARG A 31 5.35 13.95 -6.90
N ASP A 32 6.21 12.98 -6.70
CA ASP A 32 7.09 12.94 -5.55
C ASP A 32 8.28 13.89 -5.78
N PRO A 33 8.71 14.73 -4.82
CA PRO A 33 8.29 14.81 -3.41
C PRO A 33 7.14 15.80 -3.13
N GLU A 34 6.56 16.46 -4.16
CA GLU A 34 5.55 17.51 -3.97
C GLU A 34 4.33 17.01 -3.19
N ARG A 35 3.88 15.78 -3.49
CA ARG A 35 2.70 15.16 -2.87
C ARG A 35 3.08 13.87 -2.14
N LEU A 36 2.76 13.81 -0.85
CA LEU A 36 3.07 12.67 0.00
C LEU A 36 2.20 11.43 -0.32
N ARG A 37 0.90 11.63 -0.59
CA ARG A 37 -0.03 10.51 -0.82
C ARG A 37 0.42 9.52 -1.90
N PRO A 38 0.94 9.94 -3.08
CA PRO A 38 1.44 8.99 -4.08
C PRO A 38 2.61 8.13 -3.58
N LEU A 39 3.52 8.69 -2.78
CA LEU A 39 4.61 7.93 -2.16
C LEU A 39 4.05 6.85 -1.22
N LEU A 40 3.13 7.22 -0.33
CA LEU A 40 2.52 6.29 0.62
C LEU A 40 1.70 5.20 -0.09
N ASN A 41 0.99 5.55 -1.17
CA ASN A 41 0.28 4.58 -2.00
C ASN A 41 1.24 3.59 -2.68
N ALA A 42 2.37 4.08 -3.22
CA ALA A 42 3.38 3.21 -3.84
C ALA A 42 3.97 2.22 -2.81
N ILE A 43 4.24 2.68 -1.59
CA ILE A 43 4.72 1.85 -0.48
C ILE A 43 3.65 0.81 -0.07
N SER A 44 2.39 1.21 0.05
CA SER A 44 1.28 0.28 0.41
C SER A 44 1.06 -0.80 -0.66
N ALA A 45 1.29 -0.48 -1.93
CA ALA A 45 1.16 -1.42 -3.04
C ALA A 45 2.40 -2.30 -3.23
N GLY A 46 3.58 -1.82 -2.81
CA GLY A 46 4.87 -2.51 -2.96
C GLY A 46 5.09 -3.64 -1.96
N ARG A 47 6.03 -4.53 -2.29
CA ARG A 47 6.51 -5.60 -1.39
C ARG A 47 8.01 -5.52 -1.15
N VAL A 48 8.73 -4.93 -2.08
CA VAL A 48 10.17 -4.65 -2.03
C VAL A 48 10.38 -3.19 -2.42
N GLY A 49 11.25 -2.48 -1.71
CA GLY A 49 11.57 -1.09 -1.98
C GLY A 49 12.77 -0.93 -2.92
N ILE A 50 12.75 0.12 -3.73
CA ILE A 50 13.94 0.59 -4.47
C ILE A 50 14.04 2.09 -4.26
N ILE A 51 15.21 2.55 -3.79
CA ILE A 51 15.53 3.96 -3.62
C ILE A 51 16.71 4.32 -4.51
N GLU A 52 16.52 5.26 -5.43
CA GLU A 52 17.61 5.90 -6.17
C GLU A 52 18.08 7.13 -5.38
N ILE A 53 19.33 7.15 -4.97
CA ILE A 53 19.92 8.22 -4.15
C ILE A 53 20.70 9.16 -5.08
N ASN A 54 20.11 10.31 -5.38
CA ASN A 54 20.72 11.33 -6.21
C ASN A 54 21.45 12.40 -5.39
N ALA A 55 21.00 12.62 -4.14
CA ALA A 55 21.58 13.56 -3.18
C ALA A 55 21.22 13.12 -1.75
N ILE A 56 21.99 13.57 -0.78
CA ILE A 56 21.67 13.45 0.66
C ILE A 56 20.98 14.74 1.07
N ASP A 57 19.64 14.69 1.11
CA ASP A 57 18.82 15.86 1.38
C ASP A 57 17.56 15.47 2.23
N ALA A 58 16.72 16.45 2.49
CA ALA A 58 15.48 16.25 3.24
C ALA A 58 14.48 15.31 2.53
N VAL A 59 14.53 15.22 1.20
CA VAL A 59 13.67 14.34 0.39
C VAL A 59 14.06 12.89 0.65
N LEU A 60 15.37 12.58 0.58
CA LEU A 60 15.87 11.25 0.94
C LEU A 60 15.47 10.91 2.38
N GLY A 61 15.65 11.84 3.32
CA GLY A 61 15.26 11.63 4.72
C GLY A 61 13.78 11.27 4.88
N GLU A 62 12.89 11.96 4.18
CA GLU A 62 11.46 11.67 4.23
C GLU A 62 11.13 10.30 3.62
N VAL A 63 11.75 9.92 2.52
CA VAL A 63 11.58 8.60 1.89
C VAL A 63 12.06 7.48 2.82
N LEU A 64 13.20 7.65 3.51
CA LEU A 64 13.69 6.69 4.49
C LEU A 64 12.71 6.51 5.65
N VAL A 65 12.16 7.61 6.18
CA VAL A 65 11.14 7.56 7.24
C VAL A 65 9.87 6.87 6.74
N ALA A 66 9.46 7.10 5.49
CA ALA A 66 8.30 6.45 4.90
C ALA A 66 8.48 4.92 4.85
N PHE A 67 9.62 4.44 4.36
CA PHE A 67 9.92 3.01 4.33
C PHE A 67 10.07 2.43 5.73
N ALA A 68 10.76 3.11 6.65
CA ALA A 68 10.93 2.68 8.03
C ALA A 68 9.59 2.59 8.81
N SER A 69 8.60 3.39 8.40
CA SER A 69 7.24 3.37 8.97
C SER A 69 6.31 2.37 8.27
N SER A 70 6.78 1.69 7.24
CA SER A 70 6.01 0.73 6.44
C SER A 70 6.31 -0.72 6.86
N SER A 71 5.60 -1.67 6.24
CA SER A 71 5.84 -3.11 6.37
C SER A 71 6.88 -3.65 5.38
N ILE A 72 7.51 -2.79 4.57
CA ILE A 72 8.53 -3.19 3.60
C ILE A 72 9.87 -3.35 4.32
N GLU A 73 10.27 -4.60 4.52
CA GLU A 73 11.51 -4.93 5.24
C GLU A 73 12.74 -4.94 4.32
N HIS A 74 12.56 -5.35 3.05
CA HIS A 74 13.64 -5.56 2.09
C HIS A 74 13.63 -4.52 1.00
N GLY A 75 14.81 -4.09 0.57
CA GLY A 75 14.94 -3.16 -0.52
C GLY A 75 16.35 -3.00 -1.05
N ILE A 76 16.45 -2.24 -2.13
CA ILE A 76 17.70 -1.89 -2.81
C ILE A 76 17.86 -0.38 -2.77
N ALA A 77 19.04 0.08 -2.36
CA ALA A 77 19.49 1.46 -2.46
C ALA A 77 20.53 1.56 -3.58
N VAL A 78 20.30 2.47 -4.52
CA VAL A 78 21.19 2.69 -5.67
C VAL A 78 21.72 4.10 -5.60
N VAL A 79 23.02 4.28 -5.36
CA VAL A 79 23.67 5.59 -5.38
C VAL A 79 23.91 5.98 -6.84
N LYS A 80 23.24 7.04 -7.28
CA LYS A 80 23.30 7.53 -8.65
C LYS A 80 23.21 9.05 -8.68
N PRO A 81 24.30 9.75 -8.33
CA PRO A 81 24.32 11.21 -8.38
C PRO A 81 24.06 11.71 -9.80
N LYS A 82 23.57 12.92 -9.93
CA LYS A 82 23.48 13.61 -11.22
C LYS A 82 24.90 13.86 -11.77
N GLU A 83 24.98 14.06 -13.07
CA GLU A 83 26.25 14.37 -13.72
C GLU A 83 26.90 15.62 -13.09
N GLY A 84 28.15 15.48 -12.64
CA GLY A 84 28.89 16.51 -11.94
C GLY A 84 28.65 16.58 -10.42
N ASP A 85 27.70 15.84 -9.87
CA ASP A 85 27.42 15.76 -8.44
C ASP A 85 28.10 14.53 -7.82
N TRP A 86 28.21 14.56 -6.49
CA TRP A 86 28.76 13.45 -5.70
C TRP A 86 27.84 13.14 -4.50
N VAL A 87 27.77 11.87 -4.12
CA VAL A 87 27.01 11.38 -2.97
C VAL A 87 27.92 10.54 -2.09
N ASP A 88 28.01 10.87 -0.82
CA ASP A 88 28.71 10.08 0.18
C ASP A 88 27.92 8.82 0.52
N GLN A 89 28.39 7.68 -0.02
CA GLN A 89 27.71 6.40 0.18
C GLN A 89 27.77 5.98 1.66
N GLU A 90 28.87 6.20 2.37
CA GLU A 90 28.99 5.82 3.80
C GLU A 90 28.00 6.59 4.66
N MET A 91 27.80 7.88 4.34
CA MET A 91 26.81 8.69 5.01
C MET A 91 25.38 8.20 4.70
N ALA A 92 25.09 7.85 3.45
CA ALA A 92 23.81 7.27 3.08
C ALA A 92 23.55 5.95 3.83
N GLU A 93 24.53 5.05 3.91
CA GLU A 93 24.43 3.78 4.65
C GLU A 93 24.15 4.02 6.15
N LYS A 94 24.81 5.00 6.77
CA LYS A 94 24.54 5.42 8.15
C LYS A 94 23.11 5.92 8.34
N MET A 95 22.57 6.70 7.39
CA MET A 95 21.18 7.17 7.43
C MET A 95 20.18 6.01 7.34
N PHE A 96 20.42 5.02 6.46
CA PHE A 96 19.59 3.82 6.38
C PHE A 96 19.61 3.02 7.68
N ALA A 97 20.78 2.84 8.27
CA ALA A 97 20.92 2.15 9.56
C ALA A 97 20.19 2.89 10.70
N GLN A 98 20.32 4.21 10.77
CA GLN A 98 19.61 5.06 11.75
C GLN A 98 18.10 5.02 11.56
N ALA A 99 17.61 4.91 10.32
CA ALA A 99 16.20 4.74 10.02
C ALA A 99 15.68 3.31 10.31
N GLY A 100 16.58 2.35 10.64
CA GLY A 100 16.20 0.95 10.89
C GLY A 100 16.10 0.09 9.62
N LEU A 101 16.54 0.58 8.47
CA LEU A 101 16.48 -0.11 7.16
C LEU A 101 17.70 -1.02 6.96
N THR A 102 18.05 -1.83 7.97
CA THR A 102 19.28 -2.64 8.02
C THR A 102 19.31 -3.82 7.04
N LYS A 103 18.16 -4.25 6.54
CA LYS A 103 18.04 -5.34 5.55
C LYS A 103 18.18 -4.84 4.09
N TRP A 104 18.31 -3.53 3.90
CA TRP A 104 18.46 -2.95 2.57
C TRP A 104 19.87 -3.16 2.02
N LYS A 105 19.98 -3.36 0.70
CA LYS A 105 21.24 -3.62 0.00
C LYS A 105 21.63 -2.43 -0.87
N PHE A 106 22.82 -1.91 -0.65
CA PHE A 106 23.42 -0.93 -1.54
C PHE A 106 23.99 -1.63 -2.77
N MET A 107 23.64 -1.15 -3.96
CA MET A 107 24.05 -1.73 -5.23
C MET A 107 24.48 -0.65 -6.23
N ALA A 108 25.40 -1.01 -7.13
CA ALA A 108 25.72 -0.19 -8.27
C ALA A 108 24.50 -0.03 -9.21
N PRO A 109 24.41 1.04 -10.02
CA PRO A 109 23.31 1.28 -10.93
C PRO A 109 23.33 0.36 -12.16
N ASP A 110 23.51 -0.94 -11.95
CA ASP A 110 23.44 -1.98 -12.97
C ASP A 110 22.05 -2.63 -13.00
N GLY A 111 21.36 -2.47 -14.12
CA GLY A 111 19.97 -2.93 -14.25
C GLY A 111 19.81 -4.44 -14.23
N LEU A 112 20.85 -5.20 -14.63
CA LEU A 112 20.83 -6.66 -14.65
C LEU A 112 21.00 -7.20 -13.23
N ASP A 113 21.99 -6.68 -12.50
CA ASP A 113 22.26 -7.07 -11.11
C ASP A 113 21.09 -6.72 -10.19
N ILE A 114 20.53 -5.50 -10.35
CA ILE A 114 19.33 -5.08 -9.61
C ILE A 114 18.15 -6.03 -9.89
N ARG A 115 17.93 -6.40 -11.15
CA ARG A 115 16.86 -7.34 -11.52
C ARG A 115 17.05 -8.70 -10.87
N ASN A 116 18.27 -9.25 -10.95
CA ASN A 116 18.59 -10.56 -10.35
C ASN A 116 18.38 -10.51 -8.83
N LYS A 117 18.83 -9.45 -8.17
CA LYS A 117 18.64 -9.28 -6.72
C LYS A 117 17.15 -9.14 -6.33
N LEU A 118 16.35 -8.48 -7.18
CA LEU A 118 14.90 -8.42 -6.96
C LEU A 118 14.25 -9.80 -7.04
N TYR A 119 14.67 -10.67 -7.96
CA TYR A 119 14.18 -12.05 -8.02
C TYR A 119 14.55 -12.86 -6.78
N ASP A 120 15.78 -12.69 -6.24
CA ASP A 120 16.16 -13.31 -4.98
C ASP A 120 15.25 -12.85 -3.83
N MET A 121 15.02 -11.52 -3.70
CA MET A 121 14.13 -10.97 -2.69
C MET A 121 12.68 -11.44 -2.86
N MET A 122 12.20 -11.61 -4.09
CA MET A 122 10.87 -12.18 -4.36
C MET A 122 10.79 -13.63 -3.86
N ASN A 123 11.85 -14.43 -4.02
CA ASN A 123 11.89 -15.78 -3.47
C ASN A 123 11.82 -15.76 -1.93
N GLU A 124 12.52 -14.83 -1.28
CA GLU A 124 12.52 -14.69 0.19
C GLU A 124 11.12 -14.36 0.76
N ILE A 125 10.27 -13.66 0.00
CA ILE A 125 8.92 -13.27 0.43
C ILE A 125 7.81 -14.22 -0.09
N GLU A 126 8.13 -15.19 -0.94
CA GLU A 126 7.16 -16.08 -1.60
C GLU A 126 6.28 -16.83 -0.59
N ASP A 127 6.89 -17.43 0.43
CA ASP A 127 6.18 -18.16 1.48
C ASP A 127 5.23 -17.23 2.28
N LYS A 128 5.66 -16.01 2.55
CA LYS A 128 4.85 -15.00 3.23
C LYS A 128 3.62 -14.62 2.39
N LEU A 129 3.80 -14.47 1.09
CA LEU A 129 2.70 -14.18 0.15
C LEU A 129 1.75 -15.39 0.00
N ALA A 130 2.29 -16.60 -0.10
CA ALA A 130 1.50 -17.84 -0.18
C ALA A 130 0.64 -18.02 1.08
N ASN A 131 1.21 -17.80 2.27
CA ASN A 131 0.45 -17.84 3.52
C ASN A 131 -0.63 -16.75 3.55
N SER A 132 -0.32 -15.54 3.08
CA SER A 132 -1.30 -14.45 3.00
C SER A 132 -2.42 -14.72 1.98
N ALA A 133 -2.19 -15.55 0.97
CA ALA A 133 -3.21 -15.93 -0.02
C ALA A 133 -4.33 -16.81 0.55
N THR A 134 -4.11 -17.45 1.70
CA THR A 134 -5.13 -18.23 2.43
C THR A 134 -5.98 -17.42 3.38
N SER A 135 -5.59 -16.18 3.68
CA SER A 135 -6.33 -15.25 4.53
C SER A 135 -7.61 -14.75 3.84
N PRO A 136 -8.56 -14.17 4.58
CA PRO A 136 -9.72 -13.51 4.00
C PRO A 136 -9.34 -12.40 3.01
N LEU A 137 -10.09 -12.30 1.90
CA LEU A 137 -9.79 -11.40 0.79
C LEU A 137 -9.86 -9.92 1.18
N VAL A 138 -8.81 -9.17 0.84
CA VAL A 138 -8.78 -7.69 0.85
C VAL A 138 -8.05 -7.18 -0.38
N ILE A 139 -8.71 -6.33 -1.17
CA ILE A 139 -8.14 -5.69 -2.36
C ILE A 139 -8.26 -4.18 -2.20
N SER A 140 -7.14 -3.49 -2.35
CA SER A 140 -7.08 -2.02 -2.34
C SER A 140 -7.14 -1.48 -3.75
N ILE A 141 -8.04 -0.52 -4.02
CA ILE A 141 -8.27 0.01 -5.37
C ILE A 141 -7.46 1.27 -5.61
N ASP A 142 -6.65 1.24 -6.67
CA ASP A 142 -5.86 2.35 -7.17
C ASP A 142 -6.63 3.17 -8.22
N GLN A 143 -7.29 2.51 -9.15
CA GLN A 143 -8.01 3.14 -10.27
C GLN A 143 -9.32 2.42 -10.56
N HIS A 144 -10.26 3.16 -11.14
CA HIS A 144 -11.50 2.60 -11.66
C HIS A 144 -11.96 3.42 -12.87
N PHE A 145 -12.64 2.77 -13.77
CA PHE A 145 -13.20 3.38 -14.98
C PHE A 145 -14.26 2.48 -15.63
N ASN A 146 -15.11 3.09 -16.45
CA ASN A 146 -16.09 2.35 -17.25
C ASN A 146 -15.54 2.03 -18.63
N VAL A 147 -15.68 0.78 -19.05
CA VAL A 147 -15.29 0.32 -20.38
C VAL A 147 -16.55 -0.08 -21.16
N LYS A 148 -16.73 0.51 -22.35
CA LYS A 148 -17.87 0.21 -23.22
C LYS A 148 -17.91 -1.30 -23.55
N GLY A 149 -19.05 -1.94 -23.26
CA GLY A 149 -19.25 -3.39 -23.47
C GLY A 149 -18.75 -4.30 -22.33
N ILE A 150 -17.90 -3.79 -21.44
CA ILE A 150 -17.42 -4.55 -20.28
C ILE A 150 -18.15 -4.12 -19.01
N GLY A 151 -18.33 -2.83 -18.79
CA GLY A 151 -18.88 -2.21 -17.61
C GLY A 151 -17.81 -1.62 -16.70
N LEU A 152 -18.07 -1.59 -15.40
CA LEU A 152 -17.17 -1.05 -14.39
C LEU A 152 -15.93 -1.94 -14.22
N VAL A 153 -14.77 -1.34 -14.34
CA VAL A 153 -13.46 -1.99 -14.15
C VAL A 153 -12.74 -1.32 -13.00
N ALA A 154 -12.22 -2.12 -12.08
CA ALA A 154 -11.33 -1.70 -11.02
C ALA A 154 -9.91 -2.23 -11.27
N ILE A 155 -8.90 -1.41 -11.00
CA ILE A 155 -7.50 -1.84 -10.92
C ILE A 155 -7.04 -1.65 -9.49
N GLY A 156 -6.48 -2.71 -8.91
CA GLY A 156 -6.05 -2.71 -7.52
C GLY A 156 -4.95 -3.71 -7.22
N TYR A 157 -4.65 -3.83 -5.93
CA TYR A 157 -3.63 -4.74 -5.40
C TYR A 157 -4.28 -5.69 -4.41
N VAL A 158 -4.11 -6.99 -4.62
CA VAL A 158 -4.57 -8.01 -3.67
C VAL A 158 -3.63 -7.97 -2.47
N GLN A 159 -4.13 -7.42 -1.37
CA GLN A 159 -3.36 -7.29 -0.14
C GLN A 159 -3.25 -8.62 0.61
N CYS A 160 -4.33 -9.37 0.68
CA CYS A 160 -4.38 -10.74 1.19
C CYS A 160 -5.57 -11.49 0.57
N GLY A 161 -5.56 -12.81 0.71
CA GLY A 161 -6.60 -13.69 0.17
C GLY A 161 -6.45 -13.98 -1.31
N THR A 162 -7.49 -14.60 -1.85
CA THR A 162 -7.59 -14.98 -3.27
C THR A 162 -8.95 -14.59 -3.81
N LEU A 163 -8.95 -13.87 -4.95
CA LEU A 163 -10.12 -13.55 -5.73
C LEU A 163 -10.25 -14.52 -6.91
N ARG A 164 -11.46 -14.98 -7.18
CA ARG A 164 -11.78 -15.84 -8.35
C ARG A 164 -12.84 -15.21 -9.23
N VAL A 165 -12.86 -15.59 -10.48
CA VAL A 165 -13.99 -15.29 -11.38
C VAL A 165 -15.28 -15.85 -10.77
N HIS A 166 -16.36 -15.07 -10.84
CA HIS A 166 -17.68 -15.30 -10.23
C HIS A 166 -17.79 -15.08 -8.71
N ASP A 167 -16.70 -14.75 -8.02
CA ASP A 167 -16.79 -14.37 -6.61
C ASP A 167 -17.71 -13.14 -6.44
N GLU A 168 -18.54 -13.19 -5.39
CA GLU A 168 -19.33 -12.05 -4.95
C GLU A 168 -18.44 -11.05 -4.23
N LEU A 169 -18.67 -9.76 -4.49
CA LEU A 169 -17.87 -8.65 -4.00
C LEU A 169 -18.69 -7.70 -3.14
N HIS A 170 -18.08 -7.20 -2.08
CA HIS A 170 -18.56 -6.09 -1.28
C HIS A 170 -17.57 -4.94 -1.34
N ILE A 171 -18.04 -3.73 -1.65
CA ILE A 171 -17.22 -2.54 -1.94
C ILE A 171 -17.40 -1.53 -0.82
N LEU A 172 -16.32 -1.14 -0.19
CA LEU A 172 -16.27 -0.16 0.91
C LEU A 172 -15.55 1.12 0.45
N PRO A 173 -15.96 2.29 0.95
CA PRO A 173 -16.98 2.59 1.95
C PRO A 173 -18.43 2.67 1.40
N SER A 174 -18.64 2.54 0.11
CA SER A 174 -19.96 2.75 -0.52
C SER A 174 -21.03 1.73 -0.09
N ASN A 175 -20.62 0.61 0.52
CA ASN A 175 -21.46 -0.57 0.75
C ASN A 175 -22.09 -1.12 -0.54
N GLY A 176 -21.44 -0.87 -1.68
CA GLY A 176 -21.81 -1.43 -2.97
C GLY A 176 -21.51 -2.92 -3.05
N GLY A 177 -22.11 -3.58 -4.05
CA GLY A 177 -21.87 -5.00 -4.31
C GLY A 177 -21.79 -5.29 -5.80
N GLY A 178 -21.31 -6.47 -6.14
CA GLY A 178 -21.23 -6.95 -7.51
C GLY A 178 -20.59 -8.34 -7.57
N ASN A 179 -20.41 -8.85 -8.78
CA ASN A 179 -19.73 -10.13 -9.00
C ASN A 179 -18.55 -9.95 -9.94
N THR A 180 -17.48 -10.69 -9.69
CA THR A 180 -16.34 -10.76 -10.59
C THR A 180 -16.72 -11.35 -11.92
N LYS A 181 -16.70 -10.56 -13.00
CA LYS A 181 -17.01 -10.99 -14.36
C LYS A 181 -15.79 -11.63 -15.04
N SER A 182 -14.65 -10.97 -14.94
CA SER A 182 -13.35 -11.43 -15.44
C SER A 182 -12.22 -10.77 -14.65
N LEU A 183 -11.05 -11.40 -14.71
CA LEU A 183 -9.84 -10.95 -14.05
C LEU A 183 -8.70 -10.88 -15.04
N GLN A 184 -7.83 -9.87 -14.89
CA GLN A 184 -6.57 -9.76 -15.61
C GLN A 184 -5.42 -9.51 -14.63
N VAL A 185 -4.34 -10.26 -14.81
CA VAL A 185 -3.06 -10.05 -14.11
C VAL A 185 -1.98 -9.92 -15.17
N MET A 186 -1.23 -8.80 -15.19
CA MET A 186 -0.21 -8.51 -16.20
C MET A 186 -0.74 -8.53 -17.64
N ASP A 187 -1.95 -8.01 -17.85
CA ASP A 187 -2.70 -7.97 -19.12
C ASP A 187 -3.16 -9.34 -19.64
N ASP A 188 -2.91 -10.44 -18.92
CA ASP A 188 -3.40 -11.78 -19.24
C ASP A 188 -4.69 -12.09 -18.49
N ASP A 189 -5.65 -12.71 -19.18
CA ASP A 189 -6.89 -13.21 -18.57
C ASP A 189 -6.58 -14.39 -17.64
N VAL A 190 -7.07 -14.31 -16.39
CA VAL A 190 -6.83 -15.34 -15.37
C VAL A 190 -8.13 -15.76 -14.70
N GLN A 191 -8.14 -16.96 -14.11
CA GLN A 191 -9.28 -17.46 -13.33
C GLN A 191 -9.22 -17.02 -11.86
N SER A 192 -8.03 -16.66 -11.38
CA SER A 192 -7.84 -16.18 -10.01
C SER A 192 -6.66 -15.22 -9.90
N ALA A 193 -6.73 -14.32 -8.91
CA ALA A 193 -5.65 -13.45 -8.48
C ALA A 193 -5.47 -13.58 -6.97
N GLN A 194 -4.24 -13.50 -6.49
CA GLN A 194 -3.91 -13.77 -5.09
C GLN A 194 -3.02 -12.69 -4.48
N SER A 195 -2.78 -12.78 -3.18
CA SER A 195 -1.92 -11.85 -2.44
C SER A 195 -0.62 -11.54 -3.18
N GLY A 196 -0.35 -10.25 -3.39
CA GLY A 196 0.79 -9.73 -4.15
C GLY A 196 0.48 -9.35 -5.59
N ASP A 197 -0.62 -9.82 -6.17
CA ASP A 197 -0.99 -9.49 -7.55
C ASP A 197 -1.54 -8.06 -7.67
N ARG A 198 -1.15 -7.39 -8.75
CA ARG A 198 -1.89 -6.26 -9.30
C ARG A 198 -2.94 -6.81 -10.26
N VAL A 199 -4.21 -6.54 -9.99
CA VAL A 199 -5.34 -7.16 -10.70
C VAL A 199 -6.26 -6.11 -11.32
N GLY A 200 -6.67 -6.36 -12.55
CA GLY A 200 -7.81 -5.73 -13.22
C GLY A 200 -9.06 -6.58 -13.00
N ILE A 201 -10.13 -5.99 -12.50
CA ILE A 201 -11.37 -6.67 -12.15
C ILE A 201 -12.52 -6.06 -12.94
N ALA A 202 -13.11 -6.78 -13.86
CA ALA A 202 -14.39 -6.39 -14.44
C ALA A 202 -15.53 -6.81 -13.50
N ILE A 203 -16.34 -5.84 -13.07
CA ILE A 203 -17.38 -6.05 -12.06
C ILE A 203 -18.76 -5.98 -12.71
N ARG A 204 -19.58 -7.02 -12.51
CA ARG A 204 -20.98 -7.04 -12.94
C ARG A 204 -21.88 -6.68 -11.78
N GLY A 205 -22.88 -5.83 -12.03
CA GLY A 205 -23.93 -5.49 -11.07
C GLY A 205 -23.56 -4.38 -10.09
N ALA A 206 -22.32 -3.91 -10.08
CA ALA A 206 -21.93 -2.73 -9.30
C ALA A 206 -22.43 -1.45 -10.00
N LYS A 207 -22.77 -0.44 -9.22
CA LYS A 207 -23.09 0.90 -9.70
C LYS A 207 -21.80 1.65 -10.04
N ASP A 208 -21.86 2.56 -11.01
CA ASP A 208 -20.70 3.33 -11.47
C ASP A 208 -20.03 4.18 -10.38
N ASP A 209 -20.80 4.64 -9.40
CA ASP A 209 -20.35 5.45 -8.27
C ASP A 209 -19.92 4.62 -7.04
N SER A 210 -19.94 3.29 -7.14
CA SER A 210 -19.56 2.41 -6.03
C SER A 210 -18.07 2.46 -5.70
N LEU A 211 -17.22 2.82 -6.65
CA LEU A 211 -15.78 2.82 -6.52
C LEU A 211 -15.19 4.23 -6.45
N SER A 212 -14.15 4.36 -5.65
CA SER A 212 -13.26 5.52 -5.60
C SER A 212 -11.82 5.05 -5.39
N ASN A 213 -10.85 5.93 -5.62
CA ASN A 213 -9.45 5.63 -5.31
C ASN A 213 -9.28 5.47 -3.79
N GLY A 214 -8.75 4.33 -3.37
CA GLY A 214 -8.67 3.93 -1.96
C GLY A 214 -9.87 3.13 -1.46
N SER A 215 -10.85 2.81 -2.32
CA SER A 215 -11.88 1.83 -1.99
C SER A 215 -11.25 0.47 -1.68
N ILE A 216 -11.92 -0.26 -0.80
CA ILE A 216 -11.54 -1.64 -0.42
C ILE A 216 -12.60 -2.59 -0.96
N ILE A 217 -12.17 -3.64 -1.64
CA ILE A 217 -13.03 -4.75 -2.04
C ILE A 217 -12.74 -5.96 -1.15
N VAL A 218 -13.80 -6.54 -0.61
CA VAL A 218 -13.78 -7.75 0.22
C VAL A 218 -14.86 -8.72 -0.25
N LYS A 219 -14.89 -9.94 0.29
CA LYS A 219 -16.06 -10.82 0.14
C LYS A 219 -17.16 -10.35 1.10
N PRO A 220 -18.46 -10.50 0.72
CA PRO A 220 -19.55 -10.15 1.62
C PRO A 220 -19.52 -10.99 2.90
N ALA A 221 -20.03 -10.42 3.98
CA ALA A 221 -20.25 -11.16 5.20
C ALA A 221 -21.30 -12.25 4.99
N ILE A 222 -21.09 -13.42 5.58
CA ILE A 222 -22.03 -14.52 5.54
C ILE A 222 -22.73 -14.61 6.91
N ASN A 223 -24.04 -14.61 6.90
CA ASN A 223 -24.84 -14.82 8.09
C ASN A 223 -26.00 -15.81 7.77
N ASP A 224 -25.67 -17.08 7.72
CA ASP A 224 -26.63 -18.13 7.40
C ASP A 224 -27.15 -18.79 8.69
N LYS A 225 -28.39 -18.42 9.05
CA LYS A 225 -29.06 -18.96 10.24
C LYS A 225 -29.41 -20.46 10.13
N LYS A 226 -29.49 -21.02 8.90
CA LYS A 226 -29.83 -22.43 8.69
C LYS A 226 -28.64 -23.33 9.01
N THR A 227 -27.45 -22.92 8.59
CA THR A 227 -26.19 -23.64 8.84
C THR A 227 -25.47 -23.17 10.09
N ASN A 228 -26.01 -22.15 10.79
CA ASN A 228 -25.35 -21.45 11.90
C ASN A 228 -23.95 -20.93 11.51
N THR A 229 -23.79 -20.51 10.25
CA THR A 229 -22.52 -19.99 9.74
C THR A 229 -22.52 -18.48 9.85
N HIS A 230 -21.56 -17.93 10.57
CA HIS A 230 -21.31 -16.50 10.67
C HIS A 230 -19.86 -16.18 10.29
N ILE A 231 -19.66 -15.53 9.14
CA ILE A 231 -18.35 -15.05 8.70
C ILE A 231 -18.44 -13.53 8.53
N PRO A 232 -17.75 -12.76 9.39
CA PRO A 232 -17.75 -11.31 9.28
C PRO A 232 -16.95 -10.84 8.05
N LEU A 233 -17.05 -9.56 7.70
CA LEU A 233 -16.16 -8.94 6.73
C LEU A 233 -14.69 -9.12 7.17
N SER A 234 -13.80 -9.24 6.19
CA SER A 234 -12.34 -9.37 6.42
C SER A 234 -11.70 -8.10 6.97
N VAL A 235 -12.43 -7.00 7.03
CA VAL A 235 -12.00 -5.72 7.58
C VAL A 235 -12.94 -5.25 8.70
N VAL A 236 -12.41 -4.39 9.56
CA VAL A 236 -13.14 -3.67 10.60
C VAL A 236 -13.22 -2.20 10.21
N GLU A 237 -14.39 -1.61 10.32
CA GLU A 237 -14.63 -0.19 10.13
C GLU A 237 -14.26 0.58 11.40
N HIS A 238 -13.46 1.64 11.25
CA HIS A 238 -13.06 2.53 12.33
C HIS A 238 -13.48 3.97 11.99
N LYS A 239 -14.39 4.54 12.77
CA LYS A 239 -14.70 5.97 12.77
C LYS A 239 -13.89 6.72 13.80
N ILE A 240 -13.62 6.06 14.91
CA ILE A 240 -12.71 6.49 15.95
C ILE A 240 -11.75 5.33 16.18
N SER A 241 -10.46 5.63 16.35
CA SER A 241 -9.43 4.62 16.59
C SER A 241 -8.52 5.01 17.73
N LYS A 242 -8.17 4.01 18.53
CA LYS A 242 -7.00 4.07 19.39
C LYS A 242 -5.78 3.67 18.55
N LEU A 243 -4.77 4.52 18.53
CA LEU A 243 -3.52 4.31 17.81
C LEU A 243 -2.40 4.08 18.81
N THR A 244 -1.71 2.95 18.72
CA THR A 244 -0.43 2.74 19.40
C THR A 244 0.68 3.18 18.46
N MET A 245 1.33 4.29 18.79
CA MET A 245 2.31 4.96 17.94
C MET A 245 3.73 4.40 18.09
N LYS A 246 4.39 4.20 16.95
CA LYS A 246 5.85 4.11 16.87
C LYS A 246 6.37 5.33 16.13
N THR A 247 6.68 6.37 16.89
CA THR A 247 7.15 7.64 16.33
C THR A 247 8.52 7.47 15.70
N SER A 248 8.73 8.12 14.55
CA SER A 248 10.01 8.16 13.87
C SER A 248 11.07 8.84 14.77
N PRO A 249 12.30 8.32 14.87
CA PRO A 249 13.37 8.95 15.67
C PRO A 249 13.76 10.33 15.13
N PHE A 250 13.41 10.66 13.90
CA PHE A 250 13.65 11.95 13.28
C PHE A 250 12.53 12.97 13.52
N GLN A 251 11.40 12.53 14.11
CA GLN A 251 10.27 13.40 14.43
C GLN A 251 10.43 13.98 15.84
N LYS A 252 10.44 15.31 15.92
CA LYS A 252 10.53 16.04 17.18
C LYS A 252 9.19 16.55 17.70
N ARG A 253 8.17 16.57 16.83
CA ARG A 253 6.84 17.05 17.17
C ARG A 253 6.10 15.99 17.98
N ILE A 254 5.52 16.41 19.09
CA ILE A 254 4.60 15.61 19.89
C ILE A 254 3.18 16.00 19.46
N LEU A 255 2.39 15.01 19.10
CA LEU A 255 0.99 15.21 18.76
C LEU A 255 0.18 15.52 20.01
N ALA A 256 -0.77 16.45 19.88
CA ALA A 256 -1.64 16.90 20.97
C ALA A 256 -3.11 16.86 20.54
N GLU A 257 -4.00 16.99 21.50
CA GLU A 257 -5.44 17.15 21.24
C GLU A 257 -5.71 18.31 20.28
N GLY A 258 -6.58 18.09 19.31
CA GLY A 258 -6.92 19.06 18.26
C GLY A 258 -6.04 18.97 17.01
N ASP A 259 -4.88 18.33 17.07
CA ASP A 259 -4.01 18.17 15.89
C ASP A 259 -4.72 17.41 14.77
N VAL A 260 -4.49 17.87 13.52
CA VAL A 260 -4.95 17.17 12.32
C VAL A 260 -3.87 16.20 11.88
N VAL A 261 -4.25 14.94 11.67
CA VAL A 261 -3.38 13.88 11.19
C VAL A 261 -3.97 13.19 9.96
N HIS A 262 -3.11 12.55 9.18
CA HIS A 262 -3.50 11.73 8.05
C HIS A 262 -3.06 10.30 8.31
N VAL A 263 -3.93 9.34 8.02
CA VAL A 263 -3.58 7.91 8.04
C VAL A 263 -3.47 7.37 6.63
N SER A 264 -2.43 6.57 6.40
CA SER A 264 -2.27 5.78 5.19
C SER A 264 -2.17 4.30 5.54
N VAL A 265 -3.12 3.52 5.06
CA VAL A 265 -3.18 2.06 5.22
C VAL A 265 -3.91 1.45 4.03
N ASP A 266 -3.36 0.40 3.41
CA ASP A 266 -3.99 -0.32 2.28
C ASP A 266 -4.54 0.61 1.19
N LEU A 267 -3.74 1.57 0.72
CA LEU A 267 -4.09 2.64 -0.24
C LEU A 267 -5.16 3.64 0.24
N GLN A 268 -5.78 3.42 1.39
CA GLN A 268 -6.62 4.43 2.00
C GLN A 268 -5.75 5.62 2.46
N PHE A 269 -6.27 6.82 2.31
CA PHE A 269 -5.62 8.03 2.81
C PHE A 269 -6.70 8.99 3.31
N THR A 270 -6.88 9.04 4.62
CA THR A 270 -7.93 9.84 5.24
C THR A 270 -7.39 10.78 6.29
N VAL A 271 -8.16 11.80 6.58
CA VAL A 271 -7.88 12.85 7.57
C VAL A 271 -8.57 12.49 8.88
N GLY A 272 -7.95 12.82 9.99
CA GLY A 272 -8.56 12.70 11.31
C GLY A 272 -8.06 13.78 12.24
N ARG A 273 -8.76 13.90 13.35
CA ARG A 273 -8.45 14.83 14.42
C ARG A 273 -8.15 14.08 15.70
N VAL A 274 -7.03 14.41 16.32
CA VAL A 274 -6.64 13.87 17.62
C VAL A 274 -7.60 14.36 18.70
N LYS A 275 -8.28 13.42 19.37
CA LYS A 275 -9.18 13.69 20.51
C LYS A 275 -8.45 13.64 21.85
N SER A 276 -7.45 12.79 21.97
CA SER A 276 -6.54 12.73 23.11
C SER A 276 -5.21 12.14 22.71
N ALA A 277 -4.15 12.52 23.41
CA ALA A 277 -2.80 12.05 23.21
C ALA A 277 -2.15 11.79 24.58
N ASN A 278 -1.76 10.53 24.84
CA ASN A 278 -1.15 10.12 26.11
C ASN A 278 -0.07 9.04 25.83
N ASP A 279 1.15 9.26 26.28
CA ASP A 279 2.26 8.28 26.34
C ASP A 279 2.38 7.32 25.12
N GLY A 280 2.36 7.90 23.91
CA GLY A 280 2.47 7.10 22.67
C GLY A 280 1.16 6.51 22.18
N GLU A 281 0.05 6.75 22.86
CA GLU A 281 -1.30 6.39 22.41
C GLU A 281 -2.04 7.64 21.97
N LEU A 282 -2.77 7.52 20.85
CA LEU A 282 -3.64 8.58 20.34
C LEU A 282 -5.05 8.03 20.17
N LEU A 283 -6.06 8.82 20.55
CA LEU A 283 -7.42 8.62 20.13
C LEU A 283 -7.71 9.57 18.98
N VAL A 284 -8.08 9.04 17.82
CA VAL A 284 -8.30 9.84 16.60
C VAL A 284 -9.69 9.59 16.06
N GLU A 285 -10.43 10.66 15.78
CA GLU A 285 -11.69 10.64 15.03
C GLU A 285 -11.40 10.92 13.55
N TRP A 286 -11.88 10.05 12.67
CA TRP A 286 -11.65 10.14 11.22
C TRP A 286 -12.79 10.85 10.51
N ASP A 287 -12.46 11.69 9.52
CA ASP A 287 -13.46 12.38 8.68
C ASP A 287 -14.23 11.39 7.79
N SER A 288 -13.59 10.27 7.45
CA SER A 288 -14.20 9.14 6.74
C SER A 288 -13.72 7.84 7.39
N PRO A 289 -14.53 6.77 7.41
CA PRO A 289 -14.13 5.52 8.01
C PRO A 289 -12.83 4.97 7.44
N VAL A 290 -12.00 4.39 8.30
CA VAL A 290 -10.79 3.63 7.95
C VAL A 290 -11.10 2.16 8.11
N TYR A 291 -10.80 1.37 7.10
CA TYR A 291 -11.01 -0.08 7.11
C TYR A 291 -9.68 -0.79 7.32
N VAL A 292 -9.59 -1.54 8.40
CA VAL A 292 -8.37 -2.26 8.80
C VAL A 292 -8.62 -3.76 8.71
N ARG A 293 -7.66 -4.51 8.19
CA ARG A 293 -7.74 -5.97 8.10
C ARG A 293 -7.95 -6.57 9.49
N ARG A 294 -8.92 -7.48 9.60
CA ARG A 294 -9.23 -8.18 10.84
C ARG A 294 -8.11 -9.15 11.22
N GLU A 295 -7.59 -9.84 10.23
CA GLU A 295 -6.45 -10.75 10.39
C GLU A 295 -5.18 -10.12 9.80
N ASN A 296 -4.06 -10.28 10.49
CA ASN A 296 -2.76 -9.74 10.08
C ASN A 296 -2.84 -8.24 9.72
N PRO A 297 -3.27 -7.37 10.64
CA PRO A 297 -3.39 -5.94 10.38
C PRO A 297 -2.04 -5.36 9.99
N THR A 298 -2.06 -4.53 8.95
CA THR A 298 -0.88 -3.80 8.49
C THR A 298 -0.69 -2.58 9.38
N SER A 299 0.57 -2.27 9.71
CA SER A 299 0.90 -1.00 10.34
C SER A 299 0.51 0.17 9.43
N ALA A 300 -0.21 1.13 9.97
CA ALA A 300 -0.57 2.36 9.27
C ALA A 300 0.56 3.39 9.38
N ILE A 301 0.71 4.25 8.37
CA ILE A 301 1.61 5.40 8.41
C ILE A 301 0.81 6.63 8.83
N ILE A 302 1.28 7.35 9.84
CA ILE A 302 0.66 8.58 10.31
C ILE A 302 1.50 9.78 9.84
N ALA A 303 0.82 10.77 9.27
CA ALA A 303 1.45 11.95 8.71
C ALA A 303 0.72 13.24 9.10
N GLN A 304 1.44 14.35 9.08
CA GLN A 304 0.93 15.72 9.10
C GLN A 304 1.49 16.48 7.90
N LEU A 305 0.62 16.90 6.99
CA LEU A 305 1.07 17.51 5.73
C LEU A 305 1.71 18.87 5.91
N ASP A 306 1.35 19.58 6.98
CA ASP A 306 1.85 20.93 7.28
C ASP A 306 3.11 20.93 8.16
N SER A 307 3.63 19.74 8.54
CA SER A 307 4.86 19.60 9.32
C SER A 307 6.06 19.21 8.46
N LYS A 308 7.26 19.37 9.02
CA LYS A 308 8.51 18.85 8.43
C LYS A 308 9.34 18.19 9.53
N PRO A 309 9.65 16.89 9.41
CA PRO A 309 9.19 15.94 8.38
C PRO A 309 7.68 15.73 8.44
N ARG A 310 7.04 15.42 7.29
CA ARG A 310 5.59 15.20 7.20
C ARG A 310 5.15 13.88 7.84
N ILE A 311 6.02 12.89 7.86
CA ILE A 311 5.71 11.56 8.42
C ILE A 311 6.04 11.57 9.91
N ILE A 312 5.03 11.23 10.73
CA ILE A 312 5.18 11.15 12.18
C ILE A 312 5.79 9.79 12.58
N GLY A 313 5.34 8.72 11.95
CA GLY A 313 5.76 7.36 12.21
C GLY A 313 4.72 6.35 11.76
N SER A 314 4.78 5.17 12.34
CA SER A 314 3.78 4.12 12.14
C SER A 314 2.87 3.97 13.36
N ALA A 315 1.70 3.37 13.15
CA ALA A 315 0.75 3.07 14.21
C ALA A 315 0.08 1.72 13.99
N PHE A 316 -0.21 1.01 15.07
CA PHE A 316 -1.22 -0.03 15.08
C PHE A 316 -2.57 0.61 15.38
N ILE A 317 -3.58 0.24 14.60
CA ILE A 317 -4.95 0.74 14.74
C ILE A 317 -5.74 -0.31 15.50
N GLU A 318 -6.24 0.07 16.68
CA GLU A 318 -7.14 -0.74 17.49
C GLU A 318 -8.53 -0.11 17.48
N SER A 319 -9.58 -0.95 17.56
CA SER A 319 -10.92 -0.42 17.74
C SER A 319 -11.01 0.24 19.12
N SER A 320 -11.48 1.48 19.19
CA SER A 320 -12.03 2.00 20.44
C SER A 320 -13.38 1.29 20.65
N GLU A 321 -13.47 0.46 21.66
CA GLU A 321 -14.76 -0.08 22.12
C GLU A 321 -15.75 1.03 22.47
#